data_3a590d7bf0414f865db7eee923cac56b
#
_entry.id   3a590d7bf0414f865db7eee923cac56b
#
_cell.length_a   1.000
_cell.length_b   1.000
_cell.length_c   1.000
_cell.angle_alpha   90.00
_cell.angle_beta   90.00
_cell.angle_gamma   90.00
#
_symmetry.space_group_name_H-M   'P 1'
#
loop_
_entity.id
_entity.type
_entity.pdbx_description
1 polymer ?
#
loop_
_entity_poly.entity_id
_entity_poly.type
_entity_poly.pdbx_seq_one_letter_code
_entity_poly.pdbx_strand_id
1 'polypeptide(L)'
;MATFKFLVLPHQRKEDGTYNVKIRITQKGKSKYIKTSHNVSASDIIKKKDNGKEKIKIKNQAVIDLMEEMILGFKKKLTSAGVEAEHWDVDRIVEYLT
;
A
#
# COMPACT_ATOMS: atom_id res chain seq x y z
N MET A 1 -10.90 13.11 0.38
CA MET A 1 -11.08 11.74 0.81
C MET A 1 -9.80 10.94 0.64
N ALA A 2 -9.45 10.13 1.63
CA ALA A 2 -8.22 9.34 1.55
C ALA A 2 -8.32 8.25 0.50
N THR A 3 -7.24 8.02 -0.24
CA THR A 3 -7.13 6.91 -1.19
C THR A 3 -6.10 5.90 -0.71
N PHE A 4 -6.32 4.65 -1.05
CA PHE A 4 -5.49 3.54 -0.62
C PHE A 4 -5.02 2.74 -1.83
N LYS A 5 -3.75 2.36 -1.85
CA LYS A 5 -3.15 1.57 -2.91
C LYS A 5 -2.09 0.65 -2.32
N PHE A 6 -2.04 -0.60 -2.74
CA PHE A 6 -0.92 -1.47 -2.38
C PHE A 6 0.12 -1.45 -3.50
N LEU A 7 1.39 -1.56 -3.11
CA LEU A 7 2.49 -1.51 -4.07
C LEU A 7 3.76 -2.09 -3.47
N VAL A 8 4.74 -2.28 -4.33
CA VAL A 8 6.09 -2.70 -3.98
C VAL A 8 7.07 -1.65 -4.50
N LEU A 9 8.00 -1.25 -3.64
CA LEU A 9 9.00 -0.24 -4.01
C LEU A 9 10.25 -0.94 -4.57
N PRO A 10 10.64 -0.69 -5.83
CA PRO A 10 11.75 -1.40 -6.48
C PRO A 10 13.09 -1.28 -5.75
N HIS A 11 13.33 -0.15 -5.09
CA HIS A 11 14.58 0.13 -4.41
C HIS A 11 14.66 -0.47 -3.00
N GLN A 12 13.60 -1.13 -2.54
CA GLN A 12 13.53 -1.71 -1.19
C GLN A 12 13.53 -3.24 -1.21
N ARG A 13 14.35 -3.81 -2.08
CA ARG A 13 14.56 -5.25 -2.13
C ARG A 13 15.29 -5.71 -0.86
N LYS A 14 14.78 -6.75 -0.22
CA LYS A 14 15.42 -7.36 0.95
C LYS A 14 16.60 -8.23 0.55
N GLU A 15 17.46 -8.56 1.51
CA GLU A 15 18.65 -9.41 1.29
C GLU A 15 18.29 -10.79 0.73
N ASP A 16 17.14 -11.34 1.12
CA ASP A 16 16.66 -12.63 0.64
C ASP A 16 16.05 -12.57 -0.76
N GLY A 17 16.05 -11.41 -1.39
CA GLY A 17 15.51 -11.21 -2.73
C GLY A 17 14.02 -10.91 -2.77
N THR A 18 13.36 -10.82 -1.61
CA THR A 18 11.93 -10.49 -1.55
C THR A 18 11.71 -8.99 -1.39
N TYR A 19 10.46 -8.57 -1.59
CA TYR A 19 10.02 -7.19 -1.42
C TYR A 19 8.86 -7.16 -0.45
N ASN A 20 8.86 -6.20 0.46
CA ASN A 20 7.71 -5.99 1.34
C ASN A 20 6.60 -5.27 0.58
N VAL A 21 5.37 -5.78 0.68
CA VAL A 21 4.20 -5.11 0.11
C VAL A 21 3.79 -4.00 1.06
N LYS A 22 3.63 -2.79 0.53
CA LYS A 22 3.24 -1.62 1.30
C LYS A 22 1.90 -1.09 0.85
N ILE A 23 1.17 -0.45 1.76
CA ILE A 23 -0.07 0.25 1.45
C ILE A 23 0.22 1.74 1.50
N ARG A 24 -0.05 2.43 0.39
CA ARG A 24 0.10 3.88 0.30
C ARG A 24 -1.24 4.54 0.57
N ILE A 25 -1.25 5.44 1.54
CA ILE A 25 -2.41 6.26 1.86
C ILE A 25 -2.12 7.68 1.40
N THR A 26 -3.03 8.25 0.63
CA THR A 26 -2.91 9.64 0.14
C THR A 26 -4.10 10.44 0.66
N GLN A 27 -3.81 11.59 1.25
CA GLN A 27 -4.81 12.53 1.76
C GLN A 27 -4.30 13.95 1.57
N LYS A 28 -5.12 14.81 0.98
CA LYS A 28 -4.80 16.23 0.74
C LYS A 28 -3.47 16.42 0.02
N GLY A 29 -3.20 15.58 -0.98
CA GLY A 29 -1.98 15.67 -1.77
C GLY A 29 -0.72 15.11 -1.12
N LYS A 30 -0.81 14.58 0.09
CA LYS A 30 0.32 13.97 0.80
C LYS A 30 0.11 12.47 0.94
N SER A 31 1.19 11.71 0.81
CA SER A 31 1.15 10.25 0.87
C SER A 31 2.05 9.72 1.99
N LYS A 32 1.63 8.61 2.57
CA LYS A 32 2.42 7.87 3.54
C LYS A 32 2.27 6.38 3.31
N TYR A 33 3.32 5.62 3.58
CA TYR A 33 3.33 4.16 3.40
C TYR A 33 3.16 3.44 4.72
N ILE A 34 2.33 2.39 4.71
CA ILE A 34 2.20 1.46 5.82
C ILE A 34 2.86 0.16 5.41
N LYS A 35 3.81 -0.32 6.22
CA LYS A 35 4.46 -1.60 6.03
C LYS A 35 3.48 -2.71 6.40
N THR A 36 3.38 -3.76 5.57
CA THR A 36 2.58 -4.95 5.88
C THR A 36 3.48 -6.10 6.31
N SER A 37 2.89 -7.19 6.78
CA SER A 37 3.62 -8.42 7.11
C SER A 37 3.82 -9.31 5.87
N HIS A 38 3.35 -8.90 4.71
CA HIS A 38 3.42 -9.71 3.49
C HIS A 38 4.60 -9.31 2.63
N ASN A 39 5.31 -10.32 2.12
CA ASN A 39 6.44 -10.15 1.21
C ASN A 39 6.17 -10.93 -0.06
N VAL A 40 6.70 -10.46 -1.18
CA VAL A 40 6.58 -11.13 -2.48
C VAL A 40 7.97 -11.41 -3.03
N SER A 41 8.09 -12.54 -3.73
CA SER A 41 9.33 -12.94 -4.40
C SER A 41 9.30 -12.53 -5.88
N ALA A 42 10.42 -12.73 -6.58
CA ALA A 42 10.51 -12.46 -8.01
C ALA A 42 9.46 -13.20 -8.84
N SER A 43 9.02 -14.39 -8.40
CA SER A 43 8.00 -15.17 -9.09
C SER A 43 6.59 -14.59 -8.95
N ASP A 44 6.38 -13.72 -7.95
CA ASP A 44 5.07 -13.11 -7.68
C ASP A 44 4.87 -11.76 -8.36
N ILE A 45 5.88 -11.25 -9.04
CA ILE A 45 5.88 -9.90 -9.58
C ILE A 45 6.25 -9.85 -11.06
N ILE A 46 5.84 -8.77 -11.71
CA ILE A 46 6.27 -8.40 -13.07
C ILE A 46 6.98 -7.06 -12.97
N LYS A 47 8.22 -7.01 -13.50
CA LYS A 47 8.98 -5.77 -13.60
C LYS A 47 8.76 -5.14 -14.98
N LYS A 48 8.40 -3.87 -15.00
CA LYS A 48 8.24 -3.10 -16.24
C LYS A 48 9.02 -1.81 -16.13
N LYS A 49 9.61 -1.37 -17.26
CA LYS A 49 10.21 -0.04 -17.35
C LYS A 49 9.25 0.86 -18.11
N ASP A 50 8.94 2.02 -17.51
CA ASP A 50 8.07 3.02 -18.12
C ASP A 50 8.76 4.38 -17.98
N ASN A 51 9.09 5.02 -19.11
CA ASN A 51 9.80 6.31 -19.15
C ASN A 51 11.11 6.29 -18.34
N GLY A 52 11.85 5.18 -18.41
CA GLY A 52 13.11 5.02 -17.68
C GLY A 52 12.96 4.68 -16.20
N LYS A 53 11.73 4.59 -15.70
CA LYS A 53 11.47 4.22 -14.31
C LYS A 53 11.05 2.76 -14.23
N GLU A 54 11.64 2.04 -13.29
CA GLU A 54 11.24 0.66 -13.01
C GLU A 54 9.96 0.65 -12.19
N LYS A 55 8.95 -0.11 -12.67
CA LYS A 55 7.70 -0.34 -11.95
C LYS A 55 7.53 -1.83 -11.69
N ILE A 56 7.08 -2.17 -10.51
CA ILE A 56 6.80 -3.54 -10.10
C ILE A 56 5.30 -3.71 -9.95
N LYS A 57 4.77 -4.74 -10.61
CA LYS A 57 3.36 -5.11 -10.49
C LYS A 57 3.27 -6.50 -9.88
N ILE A 58 2.41 -6.67 -8.89
CA ILE A 58 2.14 -7.97 -8.29
C ILE A 58 1.24 -8.76 -9.23
N LYS A 59 1.65 -9.98 -9.60
CA LYS A 59 0.86 -10.87 -10.45
C LYS A 59 0.24 -12.05 -9.73
N ASN A 60 0.65 -12.31 -8.49
CA ASN A 60 0.08 -13.40 -7.70
C ASN A 60 -1.31 -13.01 -7.21
N GLN A 61 -2.35 -13.67 -7.72
CA GLN A 61 -3.73 -13.31 -7.43
C GLN A 61 -4.08 -13.46 -5.95
N ALA A 62 -3.52 -14.46 -5.28
CA ALA A 62 -3.76 -14.64 -3.84
C ALA A 62 -3.24 -13.44 -3.03
N VAL A 63 -2.09 -12.90 -3.40
CA VAL A 63 -1.54 -11.70 -2.75
C VAL A 63 -2.39 -10.48 -3.05
N ILE A 64 -2.84 -10.33 -4.30
CA ILE A 64 -3.70 -9.22 -4.71
C ILE A 64 -4.99 -9.22 -3.88
N ASP A 65 -5.65 -10.38 -3.78
CA ASP A 65 -6.90 -10.52 -3.03
C ASP A 65 -6.70 -10.18 -1.56
N LEU A 66 -5.60 -10.64 -0.98
CA LEU A 66 -5.28 -10.38 0.42
C LEU A 66 -5.05 -8.89 0.68
N MET A 67 -4.33 -8.21 -0.22
CA MET A 67 -4.07 -6.78 -0.09
C MET A 67 -5.35 -5.96 -0.27
N GLU A 68 -6.20 -6.34 -1.20
CA GLU A 68 -7.50 -5.68 -1.40
C GLU A 68 -8.38 -5.82 -0.17
N GLU A 69 -8.36 -6.99 0.48
CA GLU A 69 -9.10 -7.22 1.73
C GLU A 69 -8.56 -6.34 2.87
N MET A 70 -7.24 -6.21 2.99
CA MET A 70 -6.63 -5.31 3.97
C MET A 70 -7.05 -3.86 3.75
N ILE A 71 -7.02 -3.41 2.51
CA ILE A 71 -7.44 -2.05 2.16
C ILE A 71 -8.91 -1.83 2.51
N LEU A 72 -9.77 -2.81 2.23
CA LEU A 72 -11.18 -2.74 2.58
C LEU A 72 -11.35 -2.60 4.10
N GLY A 73 -10.58 -3.35 4.89
CA GLY A 73 -10.58 -3.25 6.33
C GLY A 73 -10.18 -1.86 6.82
N PHE A 74 -9.15 -1.28 6.23
CA PHE A 74 -8.74 0.10 6.56
C PHE A 74 -9.82 1.11 6.20
N LYS A 75 -10.45 0.97 5.05
CA LYS A 75 -11.55 1.86 4.63
C LYS A 75 -12.72 1.80 5.60
N LYS A 76 -13.09 0.61 6.03
CA LYS A 76 -14.17 0.42 7.02
C LYS A 76 -13.83 1.05 8.35
N LYS A 77 -12.59 0.86 8.82
CA LYS A 77 -12.12 1.46 10.06
C LYS A 77 -12.14 2.99 9.99
N LEU A 78 -11.66 3.55 8.87
CA LEU A 78 -11.65 4.99 8.69
C LEU A 78 -13.07 5.56 8.61
N THR A 79 -13.99 4.86 7.95
CA THR A 79 -15.41 5.25 7.89
C THR A 79 -16.01 5.32 9.28
N SER A 80 -15.60 4.43 10.20
CA SER A 80 -16.10 4.44 11.58
C SER A 80 -15.69 5.67 12.37
N ALA A 81 -14.63 6.37 11.93
CA ALA A 81 -14.20 7.63 12.56
C ALA A 81 -15.14 8.80 12.24
N GLY A 82 -16.03 8.65 11.26
CA GLY A 82 -17.00 9.66 10.87
C GLY A 82 -16.42 10.71 9.91
N VAL A 83 -17.20 11.76 9.69
CA VAL A 83 -16.84 12.81 8.73
C VAL A 83 -15.63 13.63 9.15
N GLU A 84 -15.27 13.60 10.41
CA GLU A 84 -14.08 14.32 10.92
C GLU A 84 -12.81 13.86 10.24
N ALA A 85 -12.73 12.58 9.85
CA ALA A 85 -11.55 12.01 9.21
C ALA A 85 -11.21 12.68 7.87
N GLU A 86 -12.17 13.31 7.22
CA GLU A 86 -11.91 14.04 5.97
C GLU A 86 -11.03 15.27 6.18
N HIS A 87 -10.98 15.79 7.40
CA HIS A 87 -10.16 16.94 7.75
C HIS A 87 -8.80 16.56 8.33
N TRP A 88 -8.57 15.28 8.59
CA TRP A 88 -7.30 14.81 9.13
C TRP A 88 -6.20 14.87 8.05
N ASP A 89 -4.96 15.10 8.49
CA ASP A 89 -3.82 14.90 7.61
C ASP A 89 -3.49 13.40 7.51
N VAL A 90 -2.59 13.05 6.59
CA VAL A 90 -2.25 11.65 6.35
C VAL A 90 -1.61 10.98 7.57
N ASP A 91 -0.82 11.72 8.35
CA ASP A 91 -0.17 11.18 9.56
C ASP A 91 -1.21 10.76 10.59
N ARG A 92 -2.24 11.58 10.78
CA ARG A 92 -3.33 11.26 11.70
C ARG A 92 -4.10 10.03 11.26
N ILE A 93 -4.34 9.89 9.96
CA ILE A 93 -5.01 8.71 9.42
C ILE A 93 -4.19 7.45 9.69
N VAL A 94 -2.89 7.50 9.43
CA VAL A 94 -2.00 6.36 9.69
C VAL A 94 -2.01 5.97 11.17
N GLU A 95 -1.93 6.94 12.07
CA GLU A 95 -2.03 6.67 13.51
C GLU A 95 -3.33 5.98 13.89
N TYR A 96 -4.44 6.43 13.32
CA TYR A 96 -5.75 5.85 13.60
C TYR A 96 -5.86 4.41 13.10
N LEU A 97 -5.28 4.11 11.94
CA LEU A 97 -5.37 2.80 11.29
C LEU A 97 -4.36 1.79 11.83
N THR A 98 -3.26 2.25 12.38
CA THR A 98 -2.20 1.40 12.93
C THR A 98 -2.10 1.55 14.44
#